data_c24e3ff5f56f63c24f1fd2084ca65364
#
_entry.id   c24e3ff5f56f63c24f1fd2084ca65364
#
_cell.length_a   1.000
_cell.length_b   1.000
_cell.length_c   1.000
_cell.angle_alpha   90.00
_cell.angle_beta   90.00
_cell.angle_gamma   90.00
#
_symmetry.space_group_name_H-M   'P 1'
#
loop_
_entity.id
_entity.type
_entity.pdbx_description
1 polymer ?
#
loop_
_entity_poly.entity_id
_entity_poly.type
_entity_poly.pdbx_seq_one_letter_code
_entity_poly.pdbx_strand_id
1 'polypeptide(L)'
;MGARASTALCAIAFLALQCAPGAAADVLKIAVGMHGNWEDAPCDMGMRAGIFQRHDIKLDTIYTRGAGEAMQAVISGSVDIGVGVGTAGVMSAFAKGAPVRVIGSATTGTNDIYWYVRADSPIRTLKDAKPTTTVSYSTAGSATNFFVVGLMKVNGIQVKPVATGDMQSTLTQVMSGQIDVGYAAPPMGLQQLEEGKIRIVARASDIPSTRDQTVRVIIVNAGKLARDPALIARFMQAYAETVDWMYSDPRALQTYRDYSGTPERLTRKVMQDFYVKEMLEPYRISGIDAVMKDAIDFKFLRAPLSQAQLKELFKVPARVN
;
A
#
# COMPACT_ATOMS: atom_id res chain seq x y z
N MET A 1 -49.10 -20.84 -77.55
CA MET A 1 -49.16 -19.72 -76.61
C MET A 1 -48.53 -20.19 -75.34
N GLY A 2 -47.26 -19.84 -75.11
CA GLY A 2 -46.47 -20.31 -73.99
C GLY A 2 -46.29 -19.20 -72.97
N ALA A 3 -46.62 -19.47 -71.74
CA ALA A 3 -46.33 -18.57 -70.59
C ALA A 3 -45.04 -19.03 -69.92
N ARG A 4 -44.04 -18.16 -69.91
CA ARG A 4 -42.79 -18.34 -69.17
C ARG A 4 -42.97 -17.79 -67.76
N ALA A 5 -42.86 -18.61 -66.72
CA ALA A 5 -42.79 -18.23 -65.35
C ALA A 5 -41.34 -17.92 -64.96
N SER A 6 -41.03 -16.68 -64.60
CA SER A 6 -39.75 -16.23 -64.07
C SER A 6 -39.73 -16.41 -62.53
N THR A 7 -38.88 -17.30 -62.07
CA THR A 7 -38.65 -17.51 -60.62
C THR A 7 -37.53 -16.55 -60.17
N ALA A 8 -37.90 -15.56 -59.36
CA ALA A 8 -36.95 -14.66 -58.73
C ALA A 8 -36.41 -15.31 -57.43
N LEU A 9 -35.09 -15.57 -57.40
CA LEU A 9 -34.37 -16.11 -56.27
C LEU A 9 -33.93 -14.95 -55.36
N CYS A 10 -34.60 -14.77 -54.24
CA CYS A 10 -34.19 -13.83 -53.19
C CYS A 10 -33.02 -14.46 -52.37
N ALA A 11 -31.81 -14.00 -52.60
CA ALA A 11 -30.66 -14.34 -51.77
C ALA A 11 -30.72 -13.51 -50.49
N ILE A 12 -31.06 -14.13 -49.37
CA ILE A 12 -30.98 -13.53 -48.02
C ILE A 12 -29.52 -13.68 -47.56
N ALA A 13 -28.77 -12.58 -47.58
CA ALA A 13 -27.44 -12.50 -46.99
C ALA A 13 -27.55 -12.50 -45.47
N PHE A 14 -27.24 -13.60 -44.81
CA PHE A 14 -27.06 -13.68 -43.37
C PHE A 14 -25.73 -13.00 -43.02
N LEU A 15 -25.80 -11.74 -42.50
CA LEU A 15 -24.66 -11.11 -41.83
C LEU A 15 -24.46 -11.80 -40.48
N ALA A 16 -23.57 -12.78 -40.42
CA ALA A 16 -23.13 -13.36 -39.17
C ALA A 16 -22.29 -12.27 -38.42
N LEU A 17 -22.91 -11.63 -37.46
CA LEU A 17 -22.20 -10.83 -36.44
C LEU A 17 -21.27 -11.80 -35.68
N GLN A 18 -20.00 -11.87 -36.08
CA GLN A 18 -18.99 -12.56 -35.30
C GLN A 18 -18.77 -11.75 -34.04
N CYS A 19 -19.47 -12.11 -32.93
CA CYS A 19 -19.02 -11.75 -31.59
C CYS A 19 -17.63 -12.33 -31.42
N ALA A 20 -16.58 -11.49 -31.55
CA ALA A 20 -15.24 -11.87 -31.12
C ALA A 20 -15.36 -12.31 -29.65
N PRO A 21 -14.83 -13.47 -29.25
CA PRO A 21 -14.80 -13.83 -27.85
C PRO A 21 -14.06 -12.70 -27.10
N GLY A 22 -14.73 -12.05 -26.18
CA GLY A 22 -14.11 -11.07 -25.32
C GLY A 22 -12.87 -11.72 -24.69
N ALA A 23 -11.69 -11.13 -24.87
CA ALA A 23 -10.48 -11.64 -24.25
C ALA A 23 -10.74 -11.75 -22.74
N ALA A 24 -10.41 -12.90 -22.15
CA ALA A 24 -10.53 -13.07 -20.72
C ALA A 24 -9.66 -12.03 -20.03
N ALA A 25 -10.18 -11.41 -18.97
CA ALA A 25 -9.42 -10.42 -18.21
C ALA A 25 -8.12 -11.03 -17.67
N ASP A 26 -7.03 -10.27 -17.76
CA ASP A 26 -5.74 -10.67 -17.20
C ASP A 26 -5.83 -10.75 -15.67
N VAL A 27 -5.35 -11.82 -15.08
CA VAL A 27 -5.33 -12.00 -13.63
C VAL A 27 -3.99 -11.59 -13.06
N LEU A 28 -4.00 -10.66 -12.07
CA LEU A 28 -2.84 -10.28 -11.29
C LEU A 28 -3.00 -10.71 -9.84
N LYS A 29 -2.02 -11.43 -9.31
CA LYS A 29 -1.96 -11.80 -7.89
C LYS A 29 -1.32 -10.67 -7.10
N ILE A 30 -2.05 -10.15 -6.12
CA ILE A 30 -1.67 -8.97 -5.35
C ILE A 30 -1.54 -9.34 -3.88
N ALA A 31 -0.44 -8.92 -3.24
CA ALA A 31 -0.34 -8.90 -1.78
C ALA A 31 -0.45 -7.46 -1.27
N VAL A 32 -1.39 -7.21 -0.39
CA VAL A 32 -1.59 -5.92 0.28
C VAL A 32 -1.13 -6.04 1.73
N GLY A 33 -0.41 -5.02 2.20
CA GLY A 33 0.23 -5.05 3.53
C GLY A 33 -0.76 -5.21 4.69
N MET A 34 -1.94 -4.61 4.58
CA MET A 34 -3.00 -4.71 5.59
C MET A 34 -4.39 -4.49 4.99
N HIS A 35 -5.41 -5.01 5.67
CA HIS A 35 -6.81 -4.77 5.31
C HIS A 35 -7.37 -3.57 6.08
N GLY A 36 -8.20 -2.76 5.42
CA GLY A 36 -9.02 -1.75 6.07
C GLY A 36 -8.42 -0.35 6.17
N ASN A 37 -7.14 -0.14 5.83
CA ASN A 37 -6.55 1.20 5.75
C ASN A 37 -6.96 1.90 4.46
N TRP A 38 -7.06 3.23 4.50
CA TRP A 38 -7.36 4.03 3.31
C TRP A 38 -6.28 3.91 2.22
N GLU A 39 -5.01 3.92 2.61
CA GLU A 39 -3.88 3.83 1.67
C GLU A 39 -3.73 2.45 1.01
N ASP A 40 -4.16 1.39 1.68
CA ASP A 40 -4.11 0.02 1.19
C ASP A 40 -5.40 -0.36 0.41
N ALA A 41 -6.41 0.51 0.41
CA ALA A 41 -7.71 0.26 -0.18
C ALA A 41 -7.78 0.33 -1.73
N PRO A 42 -6.89 1.02 -2.49
CA PRO A 42 -7.13 1.25 -3.92
C PRO A 42 -7.39 -0.02 -4.73
N CYS A 43 -6.73 -1.15 -4.44
CA CYS A 43 -6.97 -2.39 -5.17
C CYS A 43 -8.41 -2.89 -4.99
N ASP A 44 -8.91 -2.97 -3.76
CA ASP A 44 -10.28 -3.42 -3.47
C ASP A 44 -11.32 -2.39 -3.94
N MET A 45 -11.10 -1.13 -3.66
CA MET A 45 -11.97 -0.02 -4.06
C MET A 45 -12.15 0.03 -5.57
N GLY A 46 -11.05 -0.08 -6.33
CA GLY A 46 -11.08 -0.08 -7.79
C GLY A 46 -11.78 -1.31 -8.38
N MET A 47 -11.63 -2.48 -7.75
CA MET A 47 -12.38 -3.68 -8.13
C MET A 47 -13.89 -3.48 -7.90
N ARG A 48 -14.30 -2.94 -6.74
CA ARG A 48 -15.71 -2.66 -6.41
C ARG A 48 -16.31 -1.57 -7.31
N ALA A 49 -15.52 -0.57 -7.70
CA ALA A 49 -15.93 0.49 -8.63
C ALA A 49 -15.91 0.07 -10.11
N GLY A 50 -15.49 -1.16 -10.42
CA GLY A 50 -15.37 -1.66 -11.81
C GLY A 50 -14.23 -1.01 -12.58
N ILE A 51 -13.28 -0.35 -11.92
CA ILE A 51 -12.17 0.35 -12.59
C ILE A 51 -11.21 -0.65 -13.19
N PHE A 52 -10.71 -1.62 -12.43
CA PHE A 52 -9.80 -2.65 -12.95
C PHE A 52 -10.43 -3.46 -14.08
N GLN A 53 -11.75 -3.73 -14.02
CA GLN A 53 -12.47 -4.43 -15.07
C GLN A 53 -12.46 -3.65 -16.40
N ARG A 54 -12.57 -2.29 -16.35
CA ARG A 54 -12.46 -1.45 -17.57
C ARG A 54 -11.07 -1.49 -18.21
N HIS A 55 -10.07 -1.86 -17.43
CA HIS A 55 -8.69 -2.08 -17.89
C HIS A 55 -8.39 -3.55 -18.22
N ASP A 56 -9.43 -4.41 -18.34
CA ASP A 56 -9.32 -5.84 -18.59
C ASP A 56 -8.42 -6.56 -17.55
N ILE A 57 -8.52 -6.14 -16.28
CA ILE A 57 -7.74 -6.71 -15.18
C ILE A 57 -8.69 -7.25 -14.09
N LYS A 58 -8.39 -8.44 -13.61
CA LYS A 58 -8.95 -9.02 -12.39
C LYS A 58 -7.84 -9.13 -11.35
N LEU A 59 -8.07 -8.64 -10.15
CA LEU A 59 -7.14 -8.79 -9.03
C LEU A 59 -7.51 -10.02 -8.18
N ASP A 60 -6.52 -10.87 -7.93
CA ASP A 60 -6.56 -11.93 -6.93
C ASP A 60 -5.75 -11.43 -5.73
N THR A 61 -6.44 -10.85 -4.75
CA THR A 61 -5.83 -10.09 -3.66
C THR A 61 -5.78 -10.91 -2.39
N ILE A 62 -4.59 -11.02 -1.79
CA ILE A 62 -4.39 -11.50 -0.42
C ILE A 62 -3.97 -10.35 0.50
N TYR A 63 -4.45 -10.38 1.73
CA TYR A 63 -4.01 -9.48 2.79
C TYR A 63 -3.03 -10.20 3.68
N THR A 64 -1.90 -9.53 3.97
CA THR A 64 -0.87 -10.06 4.83
C THR A 64 -0.95 -9.44 6.23
N ARG A 65 -0.15 -9.93 7.16
CA ARG A 65 -0.08 -9.40 8.53
C ARG A 65 0.84 -8.17 8.64
N GLY A 66 1.38 -7.72 7.50
CA GLY A 66 2.22 -6.54 7.40
C GLY A 66 3.05 -6.52 6.12
N ALA A 67 3.50 -5.34 5.76
CA ALA A 67 4.17 -5.05 4.48
C ALA A 67 5.44 -5.89 4.21
N GLY A 68 6.13 -6.35 5.25
CA GLY A 68 7.29 -7.25 5.07
C GLY A 68 6.89 -8.63 4.53
N GLU A 69 5.72 -9.15 4.93
CA GLU A 69 5.19 -10.41 4.38
C GLU A 69 4.75 -10.24 2.93
N ALA A 70 4.10 -9.10 2.59
CA ALA A 70 3.75 -8.77 1.21
C ALA A 70 5.02 -8.72 0.32
N MET A 71 6.10 -8.12 0.80
CA MET A 71 7.38 -8.10 0.10
C MET A 71 7.93 -9.52 -0.13
N GLN A 72 7.89 -10.39 0.88
CA GLN A 72 8.37 -11.77 0.74
C GLN A 72 7.52 -12.57 -0.26
N ALA A 73 6.21 -12.36 -0.32
CA ALA A 73 5.34 -12.98 -1.31
C ALA A 73 5.70 -12.58 -2.75
N VAL A 74 6.09 -11.32 -2.98
CA VAL A 74 6.60 -10.85 -4.29
C VAL A 74 7.98 -11.44 -4.60
N ILE A 75 8.90 -11.48 -3.63
CA ILE A 75 10.26 -12.03 -3.80
C ILE A 75 10.19 -13.52 -4.17
N SER A 76 9.34 -14.28 -3.51
CA SER A 76 9.16 -15.72 -3.78
C SER A 76 8.42 -16.00 -5.10
N GLY A 77 7.76 -14.99 -5.70
CA GLY A 77 6.91 -15.17 -6.88
C GLY A 77 5.54 -15.79 -6.57
N SER A 78 5.15 -15.88 -5.30
CA SER A 78 3.81 -16.35 -4.90
C SER A 78 2.71 -15.37 -5.34
N VAL A 79 3.05 -14.09 -5.40
CA VAL A 79 2.24 -13.02 -5.98
C VAL A 79 3.05 -12.21 -6.99
N ASP A 80 2.36 -11.49 -7.86
CA ASP A 80 2.97 -10.63 -8.89
C ASP A 80 3.38 -9.27 -8.32
N ILE A 81 2.48 -8.64 -7.55
CA ILE A 81 2.60 -7.25 -7.07
C ILE A 81 2.40 -7.20 -5.54
N GLY A 82 3.15 -6.32 -4.89
CA GLY A 82 2.97 -5.96 -3.48
C GLY A 82 2.66 -4.48 -3.33
N VAL A 83 1.64 -4.14 -2.54
CA VAL A 83 1.19 -2.77 -2.29
C VAL A 83 1.47 -2.38 -0.85
N GLY A 84 1.89 -1.13 -0.63
CA GLY A 84 2.15 -0.59 0.71
C GLY A 84 3.47 -1.06 1.33
N VAL A 85 4.44 -1.50 0.53
CA VAL A 85 5.71 -2.07 1.01
C VAL A 85 6.71 -0.97 1.38
N GLY A 86 7.38 -1.12 2.53
CA GLY A 86 8.34 -0.13 3.03
C GLY A 86 9.56 0.07 2.10
N THR A 87 9.78 1.30 1.64
CA THR A 87 10.80 1.65 0.65
C THR A 87 12.23 1.25 1.09
N ALA A 88 12.60 1.53 2.34
CA ALA A 88 13.92 1.15 2.87
C ALA A 88 14.11 -0.38 2.92
N GLY A 89 13.05 -1.13 3.25
CA GLY A 89 13.05 -2.59 3.21
C GLY A 89 13.25 -3.13 1.79
N VAL A 90 12.57 -2.52 0.80
CA VAL A 90 12.71 -2.87 -0.62
C VAL A 90 14.12 -2.59 -1.12
N MET A 91 14.70 -1.43 -0.81
CA MET A 91 16.10 -1.12 -1.14
C MET A 91 17.07 -2.14 -0.52
N SER A 92 16.84 -2.53 0.74
CA SER A 92 17.63 -3.54 1.43
C SER A 92 17.54 -4.92 0.78
N ALA A 93 16.34 -5.35 0.40
CA ALA A 93 16.10 -6.61 -0.28
C ALA A 93 16.75 -6.62 -1.67
N PHE A 94 16.58 -5.55 -2.44
CA PHE A 94 17.19 -5.38 -3.76
C PHE A 94 18.72 -5.41 -3.69
N ALA A 95 19.34 -4.70 -2.73
CA ALA A 95 20.77 -4.72 -2.51
C ALA A 95 21.35 -6.12 -2.21
N LYS A 96 20.50 -7.05 -1.74
CA LYS A 96 20.82 -8.46 -1.49
C LYS A 96 20.46 -9.37 -2.67
N GLY A 97 20.08 -8.79 -3.82
CA GLY A 97 19.75 -9.54 -5.05
C GLY A 97 18.30 -10.00 -5.15
N ALA A 98 17.37 -9.52 -4.32
CA ALA A 98 15.97 -9.88 -4.44
C ALA A 98 15.39 -9.42 -5.80
N PRO A 99 14.56 -10.27 -6.48
CA PRO A 99 14.00 -9.98 -7.79
C PRO A 99 12.77 -9.05 -7.70
N VAL A 100 12.97 -7.84 -7.17
CA VAL A 100 11.91 -6.86 -7.00
C VAL A 100 12.19 -5.58 -7.77
N ARG A 101 11.12 -4.92 -8.26
CA ARG A 101 11.17 -3.60 -8.89
C ARG A 101 10.07 -2.72 -8.31
N VAL A 102 10.37 -1.44 -8.12
CA VAL A 102 9.37 -0.43 -7.71
C VAL A 102 8.68 0.10 -8.96
N ILE A 103 7.36 0.01 -8.99
CA ILE A 103 6.53 0.48 -10.11
C ILE A 103 5.69 1.70 -9.76
N GLY A 104 5.65 2.10 -8.49
CA GLY A 104 4.93 3.30 -8.07
C GLY A 104 5.08 3.60 -6.59
N SER A 105 4.59 4.77 -6.20
CA SER A 105 4.38 5.16 -4.80
C SER A 105 3.06 4.57 -4.30
N ALA A 106 3.05 4.05 -3.08
CA ALA A 106 1.81 3.81 -2.34
C ALA A 106 1.54 4.99 -1.41
N THR A 107 2.57 5.54 -0.76
CA THR A 107 2.42 6.70 0.12
C THR A 107 3.70 7.53 0.18
N THR A 108 3.55 8.85 0.00
CA THR A 108 4.59 9.85 0.24
C THR A 108 4.21 10.68 1.46
N GLY A 109 5.12 10.81 2.43
CA GLY A 109 4.86 11.43 3.72
C GLY A 109 4.45 10.43 4.80
N THR A 110 4.27 10.93 6.03
CA THR A 110 4.14 10.10 7.24
C THR A 110 3.12 10.61 8.24
N ASN A 111 2.10 11.34 7.79
CA ASN A 111 1.09 11.93 8.70
C ASN A 111 0.13 10.89 9.29
N ASP A 112 0.10 9.71 8.74
CA ASP A 112 -0.85 8.65 9.04
C ASP A 112 -0.41 7.73 10.18
N ILE A 113 0.89 7.43 10.34
CA ILE A 113 1.36 6.46 11.33
C ILE A 113 1.68 7.11 12.67
N TYR A 114 1.15 6.50 13.73
CA TYR A 114 1.40 6.92 15.11
C TYR A 114 1.61 5.73 16.05
N TRP A 115 2.26 6.03 17.19
CA TRP A 115 2.43 5.10 18.31
C TRP A 115 1.61 5.58 19.49
N TYR A 116 0.99 4.64 20.16
CA TYR A 116 0.06 4.89 21.24
C TYR A 116 0.28 3.96 22.44
N VAL A 117 -0.19 4.37 23.57
CA VAL A 117 -0.22 3.60 24.81
C VAL A 117 -1.65 3.58 25.36
N ARG A 118 -1.93 2.70 26.32
CA ARG A 118 -3.14 2.78 27.12
C ARG A 118 -3.22 4.13 27.83
N ALA A 119 -4.42 4.63 28.07
CA ALA A 119 -4.62 5.94 28.73
C ALA A 119 -4.02 6.02 30.16
N ASP A 120 -4.01 4.90 30.88
CA ASP A 120 -3.43 4.78 32.22
C ASP A 120 -1.90 4.56 32.24
N SER A 121 -1.25 4.40 31.10
CA SER A 121 0.20 4.21 30.99
C SER A 121 0.97 5.40 31.60
N PRO A 122 2.09 5.17 32.30
CA PRO A 122 2.97 6.25 32.76
C PRO A 122 3.75 6.91 31.60
N ILE A 123 3.85 6.29 30.43
CA ILE A 123 4.54 6.83 29.26
C ILE A 123 3.69 7.96 28.66
N ARG A 124 4.15 9.21 28.75
CA ARG A 124 3.46 10.39 28.19
C ARG A 124 3.98 10.76 26.81
N THR A 125 5.27 10.55 26.60
CA THR A 125 5.98 10.70 25.33
C THR A 125 6.89 9.49 25.16
N LEU A 126 7.37 9.24 23.95
CA LEU A 126 8.28 8.12 23.72
C LEU A 126 9.62 8.28 24.48
N LYS A 127 9.98 9.50 24.88
CA LYS A 127 11.17 9.77 25.73
C LYS A 127 11.07 9.18 27.14
N ASP A 128 9.87 8.90 27.61
CA ASP A 128 9.66 8.26 28.93
C ASP A 128 9.87 6.75 28.89
N ALA A 129 10.08 6.18 27.68
CA ALA A 129 10.28 4.73 27.48
C ALA A 129 11.63 4.29 28.06
N LYS A 130 11.63 3.11 28.67
CA LYS A 130 12.82 2.47 29.24
C LYS A 130 13.39 1.44 28.26
N PRO A 131 14.63 0.96 28.43
CA PRO A 131 15.19 -0.10 27.59
C PRO A 131 14.37 -1.40 27.56
N THR A 132 13.56 -1.64 28.58
CA THR A 132 12.64 -2.79 28.67
C THR A 132 11.30 -2.55 28.00
N THR A 133 10.94 -1.28 27.68
CA THR A 133 9.66 -0.93 27.08
C THR A 133 9.55 -1.56 25.69
N THR A 134 8.48 -2.32 25.49
CA THR A 134 8.15 -2.93 24.20
C THR A 134 7.47 -1.92 23.29
N VAL A 135 8.04 -1.71 22.09
CA VAL A 135 7.49 -0.81 21.06
C VAL A 135 7.21 -1.59 19.78
N SER A 136 5.96 -1.60 19.38
CA SER A 136 5.50 -2.44 18.29
C SER A 136 5.82 -1.87 16.89
N TYR A 137 5.96 -2.78 15.95
CA TYR A 137 5.91 -2.55 14.50
C TYR A 137 5.22 -3.75 13.83
N SER A 138 4.82 -3.65 12.56
CA SER A 138 4.11 -4.75 11.90
C SER A 138 5.00 -5.97 11.68
N THR A 139 5.90 -5.90 10.72
CA THR A 139 6.79 -7.01 10.33
C THR A 139 8.17 -6.49 9.97
N ALA A 140 9.18 -7.34 10.01
CA ALA A 140 10.55 -6.96 9.64
C ALA A 140 10.61 -6.43 8.20
N GLY A 141 11.33 -5.32 8.00
CA GLY A 141 11.46 -4.64 6.71
C GLY A 141 10.28 -3.74 6.32
N SER A 142 9.24 -3.64 7.14
CA SER A 142 8.13 -2.71 6.92
C SER A 142 8.53 -1.25 7.20
N ALA A 143 7.69 -0.30 6.74
CA ALA A 143 7.87 1.11 7.08
C ALA A 143 7.77 1.35 8.60
N THR A 144 6.86 0.67 9.31
CA THR A 144 6.76 0.81 10.77
C THR A 144 8.00 0.31 11.50
N ASN A 145 8.67 -0.73 10.99
CA ASN A 145 9.96 -1.18 11.53
C ASN A 145 11.04 -0.09 11.34
N PHE A 146 11.10 0.51 10.16
CA PHE A 146 12.01 1.62 9.85
C PHE A 146 11.76 2.82 10.78
N PHE A 147 10.51 3.21 10.99
CA PHE A 147 10.16 4.35 11.85
C PHE A 147 10.45 4.09 13.32
N VAL A 148 10.25 2.88 13.86
CA VAL A 148 10.62 2.58 15.25
C VAL A 148 12.11 2.81 15.47
N VAL A 149 12.97 2.35 14.55
CA VAL A 149 14.42 2.59 14.63
C VAL A 149 14.73 4.08 14.52
N GLY A 150 14.08 4.79 13.59
CA GLY A 150 14.21 6.24 13.45
C GLY A 150 13.79 7.01 14.71
N LEU A 151 12.66 6.65 15.30
CA LEU A 151 12.17 7.26 16.56
C LEU A 151 13.13 7.02 17.73
N MET A 152 13.71 5.82 17.82
CA MET A 152 14.77 5.55 18.82
C MET A 152 15.95 6.51 18.63
N LYS A 153 16.39 6.71 17.39
CA LYS A 153 17.53 7.56 17.06
C LYS A 153 17.25 9.04 17.35
N VAL A 154 16.13 9.58 16.86
CA VAL A 154 15.81 11.01 17.04
C VAL A 154 15.50 11.39 18.48
N ASN A 155 15.01 10.45 19.28
CA ASN A 155 14.74 10.67 20.71
C ASN A 155 15.93 10.31 21.62
N GLY A 156 16.99 9.70 21.08
CA GLY A 156 18.15 9.26 21.86
C GLY A 156 17.82 8.17 22.90
N ILE A 157 16.86 7.30 22.61
CA ILE A 157 16.36 6.28 23.53
C ILE A 157 16.69 4.87 23.06
N GLN A 158 16.68 3.96 24.03
CA GLN A 158 16.71 2.52 23.81
C GLN A 158 15.36 1.93 24.23
N VAL A 159 14.78 1.08 23.38
CA VAL A 159 13.55 0.34 23.67
C VAL A 159 13.68 -1.08 23.12
N LYS A 160 12.69 -1.93 23.35
CA LYS A 160 12.60 -3.29 22.81
C LYS A 160 11.59 -3.31 21.62
N PRO A 161 12.04 -3.22 20.37
CA PRO A 161 11.16 -3.34 19.21
C PRO A 161 10.56 -4.75 19.12
N VAL A 162 9.24 -4.85 18.88
CA VAL A 162 8.52 -6.13 18.81
C VAL A 162 7.63 -6.16 17.57
N ALA A 163 7.76 -7.20 16.75
CA ALA A 163 6.85 -7.44 15.63
C ALA A 163 5.51 -7.99 16.16
N THR A 164 4.43 -7.25 15.98
CA THR A 164 3.10 -7.60 16.46
C THR A 164 2.12 -8.01 15.36
N GLY A 165 2.53 -7.92 14.09
CA GLY A 165 1.68 -8.19 12.95
C GLY A 165 0.75 -7.02 12.63
N ASP A 166 -0.52 -7.30 12.37
CA ASP A 166 -1.52 -6.30 12.01
C ASP A 166 -1.91 -5.38 13.19
N MET A 167 -2.58 -4.28 12.87
CA MET A 167 -2.93 -3.24 13.85
C MET A 167 -4.01 -3.71 14.84
N GLN A 168 -4.93 -4.59 14.41
CA GLN A 168 -5.98 -5.11 15.30
C GLN A 168 -5.37 -6.02 16.38
N SER A 169 -4.47 -6.92 15.97
CA SER A 169 -3.69 -7.76 16.88
C SER A 169 -2.83 -6.92 17.82
N THR A 170 -2.21 -5.85 17.29
CA THR A 170 -1.42 -4.90 18.09
C THR A 170 -2.29 -4.21 19.15
N LEU A 171 -3.48 -3.72 18.79
CA LEU A 171 -4.39 -3.08 19.73
C LEU A 171 -4.79 -4.03 20.86
N THR A 172 -5.11 -5.27 20.53
CA THR A 172 -5.45 -6.31 21.53
C THR A 172 -4.29 -6.54 22.50
N GLN A 173 -3.05 -6.63 22.00
CA GLN A 173 -1.85 -6.85 22.82
C GLN A 173 -1.56 -5.64 23.71
N VAL A 174 -1.78 -4.41 23.25
CA VAL A 174 -1.63 -3.21 24.08
C VAL A 174 -2.71 -3.15 25.15
N MET A 175 -3.96 -3.39 24.81
CA MET A 175 -5.07 -3.33 25.75
C MET A 175 -4.97 -4.41 26.83
N SER A 176 -4.39 -5.57 26.53
CA SER A 176 -4.09 -6.63 27.51
C SER A 176 -2.79 -6.41 28.31
N GLY A 177 -1.98 -5.40 27.98
CA GLY A 177 -0.71 -5.12 28.64
C GLY A 177 0.45 -6.02 28.21
N GLN A 178 0.31 -6.80 27.13
CA GLN A 178 1.40 -7.62 26.57
C GLN A 178 2.45 -6.76 25.82
N ILE A 179 2.02 -5.63 25.28
CA ILE A 179 2.86 -4.64 24.58
C ILE A 179 2.61 -3.27 25.23
N ASP A 180 3.69 -2.53 25.54
CA ASP A 180 3.58 -1.23 26.18
C ASP A 180 3.15 -0.13 25.21
N VAL A 181 3.71 -0.13 23.99
CA VAL A 181 3.49 0.90 22.96
C VAL A 181 3.09 0.24 21.65
N GLY A 182 1.85 0.47 21.23
CA GLY A 182 1.28 -0.02 19.98
C GLY A 182 1.51 0.95 18.82
N TYR A 183 1.50 0.45 17.59
CA TYR A 183 1.44 1.28 16.38
C TYR A 183 0.05 1.21 15.75
N ALA A 184 -0.35 2.27 15.07
CA ALA A 184 -1.56 2.30 14.26
C ALA A 184 -1.45 3.31 13.10
N ALA A 185 -2.34 3.12 12.12
CA ALA A 185 -2.68 4.12 11.11
C ALA A 185 -4.21 4.17 10.98
N PRO A 186 -4.82 5.36 10.75
CA PRO A 186 -6.26 5.49 10.62
C PRO A 186 -6.85 4.59 9.51
N PRO A 187 -8.04 4.02 9.74
CA PRO A 187 -9.01 4.30 10.83
C PRO A 187 -8.71 3.61 12.15
N MET A 188 -7.73 2.66 12.19
CA MET A 188 -7.43 1.88 13.39
C MET A 188 -7.00 2.78 14.54
N GLY A 189 -7.58 2.54 15.73
CA GLY A 189 -7.27 3.28 16.93
C GLY A 189 -8.02 4.62 17.10
N LEU A 190 -8.64 5.18 16.03
CA LEU A 190 -9.34 6.46 16.13
C LEU A 190 -10.51 6.42 17.13
N GLN A 191 -11.29 5.35 17.14
CA GLN A 191 -12.37 5.20 18.09
C GLN A 191 -11.84 5.17 19.54
N GLN A 192 -10.77 4.41 19.78
CA GLN A 192 -10.16 4.30 21.11
C GLN A 192 -9.53 5.61 21.57
N LEU A 193 -9.01 6.43 20.65
CA LEU A 193 -8.52 7.78 20.94
C LEU A 193 -9.66 8.70 21.35
N GLU A 194 -10.80 8.69 20.63
CA GLU A 194 -11.98 9.48 20.96
C GLU A 194 -12.63 9.08 22.29
N GLU A 195 -12.61 7.78 22.60
CA GLU A 195 -13.09 7.23 23.87
C GLU A 195 -12.10 7.45 25.03
N GLY A 196 -10.95 8.04 24.77
CA GLY A 196 -9.90 8.25 25.77
C GLY A 196 -9.29 6.96 26.34
N LYS A 197 -9.40 5.84 25.63
CA LYS A 197 -8.84 4.54 26.04
C LYS A 197 -7.36 4.40 25.73
N ILE A 198 -6.89 5.11 24.71
CA ILE A 198 -5.48 5.17 24.31
C ILE A 198 -5.04 6.63 24.13
N ARG A 199 -3.73 6.84 24.12
CA ARG A 199 -3.09 8.15 23.92
C ARG A 199 -1.90 8.02 22.99
N ILE A 200 -1.78 8.92 22.00
CA ILE A 200 -0.63 9.01 21.12
C ILE A 200 0.59 9.52 21.92
N VAL A 201 1.74 8.85 21.73
CA VAL A 201 3.02 9.19 22.35
C VAL A 201 4.14 9.49 21.35
N ALA A 202 3.96 9.13 20.08
CA ALA A 202 4.85 9.47 18.98
C ALA A 202 4.12 9.37 17.63
N ARG A 203 4.65 10.06 16.61
CA ARG A 203 4.21 9.98 15.22
C ARG A 203 5.40 9.69 14.32
N ALA A 204 5.19 9.06 13.17
CA ALA A 204 6.26 8.88 12.19
C ALA A 204 6.81 10.22 11.68
N SER A 205 5.97 11.27 11.62
CA SER A 205 6.34 12.64 11.29
C SER A 205 7.22 13.35 12.33
N ASP A 206 7.44 12.75 13.52
CA ASP A 206 8.44 13.20 14.48
C ASP A 206 9.87 12.93 14.02
N ILE A 207 10.04 12.13 12.96
CA ILE A 207 11.29 11.96 12.22
C ILE A 207 11.27 12.96 11.06
N PRO A 208 11.98 14.11 11.15
CA PRO A 208 11.81 15.21 10.18
C PRO A 208 12.09 14.82 8.73
N SER A 209 13.07 13.93 8.49
CA SER A 209 13.48 13.49 7.15
C SER A 209 12.39 12.72 6.42
N THR A 210 11.45 12.07 7.13
CA THR A 210 10.45 11.19 6.50
C THR A 210 9.22 11.92 5.96
N ARG A 211 9.06 13.22 6.25
CA ARG A 211 7.85 13.98 5.92
C ARG A 211 7.57 14.09 4.42
N ASP A 212 8.63 14.16 3.60
CA ASP A 212 8.53 14.31 2.15
C ASP A 212 9.10 13.11 1.38
N GLN A 213 9.35 12.00 2.08
CA GLN A 213 9.84 10.75 1.48
C GLN A 213 8.68 9.89 0.98
N THR A 214 8.87 9.22 -0.15
CA THR A 214 8.05 8.05 -0.51
C THR A 214 8.45 6.88 0.39
N VAL A 215 7.71 6.72 1.47
CA VAL A 215 8.01 5.76 2.54
C VAL A 215 7.43 4.39 2.29
N ARG A 216 6.39 4.30 1.44
CA ARG A 216 5.78 3.04 0.99
C ARG A 216 5.60 3.06 -0.52
N VAL A 217 5.89 1.93 -1.14
CA VAL A 217 5.91 1.75 -2.59
C VAL A 217 5.05 0.58 -3.04
N ILE A 218 4.71 0.57 -4.32
CA ILE A 218 4.15 -0.55 -5.04
C ILE A 218 5.31 -1.26 -5.72
N ILE A 219 5.45 -2.56 -5.48
CA ILE A 219 6.52 -3.39 -6.03
C ILE A 219 5.98 -4.50 -6.91
N VAL A 220 6.78 -4.96 -7.84
CA VAL A 220 6.48 -6.09 -8.73
C VAL A 220 7.64 -7.08 -8.72
N ASN A 221 7.34 -8.37 -8.94
CA ASN A 221 8.38 -9.35 -9.22
C ASN A 221 9.07 -9.02 -10.55
N ALA A 222 10.40 -8.98 -10.55
CA ALA A 222 11.20 -8.59 -11.73
C ALA A 222 10.93 -9.47 -12.96
N GLY A 223 10.73 -10.77 -12.76
CA GLY A 223 10.38 -11.71 -13.85
C GLY A 223 9.00 -11.43 -14.42
N LYS A 224 8.01 -11.08 -13.61
CA LYS A 224 6.66 -10.69 -14.08
C LYS A 224 6.74 -9.39 -14.89
N LEU A 225 7.44 -8.37 -14.38
CA LEU A 225 7.61 -7.12 -15.12
C LEU A 225 8.28 -7.32 -16.48
N ALA A 226 9.28 -8.20 -16.56
CA ALA A 226 9.98 -8.48 -17.81
C ALA A 226 9.10 -9.22 -18.84
N ARG A 227 8.22 -10.11 -18.38
CA ARG A 227 7.30 -10.85 -19.27
C ARG A 227 6.12 -10.01 -19.74
N ASP A 228 5.53 -9.22 -18.84
CA ASP A 228 4.23 -8.58 -19.06
C ASP A 228 4.25 -7.07 -18.74
N PRO A 229 5.19 -6.29 -19.34
CA PRO A 229 5.35 -4.87 -18.98
C PRO A 229 4.10 -4.03 -19.30
N ALA A 230 3.36 -4.38 -20.38
CA ALA A 230 2.13 -3.68 -20.74
C ALA A 230 0.99 -3.93 -19.72
N LEU A 231 0.89 -5.13 -19.17
CA LEU A 231 -0.08 -5.45 -18.12
C LEU A 231 0.23 -4.67 -16.82
N ILE A 232 1.51 -4.57 -16.46
CA ILE A 232 1.93 -3.78 -15.29
C ILE A 232 1.65 -2.29 -15.49
N ALA A 233 1.85 -1.75 -16.70
CA ALA A 233 1.49 -0.37 -17.02
C ALA A 233 -0.04 -0.13 -16.92
N ARG A 234 -0.87 -1.05 -17.44
CA ARG A 234 -2.34 -0.98 -17.29
C ARG A 234 -2.79 -1.06 -15.83
N PHE A 235 -2.14 -1.92 -15.03
CA PHE A 235 -2.40 -1.96 -13.59
C PHE A 235 -2.14 -0.61 -12.93
N MET A 236 -1.03 0.03 -13.22
CA MET A 236 -0.70 1.36 -12.66
C MET A 236 -1.68 2.45 -13.11
N GLN A 237 -2.19 2.38 -14.35
CA GLN A 237 -3.24 3.29 -14.82
C GLN A 237 -4.54 3.09 -14.05
N ALA A 238 -5.00 1.84 -13.90
CA ALA A 238 -6.21 1.51 -13.13
C ALA A 238 -6.06 1.89 -11.66
N TYR A 239 -4.86 1.70 -11.09
CA TYR A 239 -4.57 2.09 -9.71
C TYR A 239 -4.65 3.61 -9.54
N ALA A 240 -4.05 4.38 -10.44
CA ALA A 240 -4.11 5.84 -10.40
C ALA A 240 -5.54 6.36 -10.60
N GLU A 241 -6.29 5.81 -11.57
CA GLU A 241 -7.70 6.13 -11.78
C GLU A 241 -8.52 5.84 -10.51
N THR A 242 -8.21 4.74 -9.83
CA THR A 242 -8.88 4.42 -8.57
C THR A 242 -8.57 5.45 -7.49
N VAL A 243 -7.31 5.86 -7.33
CA VAL A 243 -6.97 6.92 -6.38
C VAL A 243 -7.70 8.22 -6.74
N ASP A 244 -7.74 8.62 -8.00
CA ASP A 244 -8.50 9.80 -8.44
C ASP A 244 -10.00 9.66 -8.09
N TRP A 245 -10.60 8.52 -8.36
CA TRP A 245 -12.00 8.22 -8.04
C TRP A 245 -12.28 8.26 -6.53
N MET A 246 -11.37 7.75 -5.70
CA MET A 246 -11.51 7.74 -4.23
C MET A 246 -11.66 9.15 -3.64
N TYR A 247 -11.14 10.19 -4.32
CA TYR A 247 -11.20 11.57 -3.86
C TYR A 247 -12.21 12.44 -4.61
N SER A 248 -12.75 11.99 -5.74
CA SER A 248 -13.65 12.79 -6.58
C SER A 248 -15.09 12.29 -6.60
N ASP A 249 -15.33 10.99 -6.38
CA ASP A 249 -16.66 10.39 -6.48
C ASP A 249 -17.30 10.22 -5.09
N PRO A 250 -18.52 10.75 -4.86
CA PRO A 250 -19.19 10.63 -3.57
C PRO A 250 -19.49 9.17 -3.16
N ARG A 251 -19.54 8.23 -4.11
CA ARG A 251 -19.73 6.79 -3.84
C ARG A 251 -18.52 6.16 -3.17
N ALA A 252 -17.33 6.76 -3.29
CA ALA A 252 -16.10 6.23 -2.72
C ALA A 252 -16.17 6.06 -1.20
N LEU A 253 -16.79 7.01 -0.49
CA LEU A 253 -16.96 6.92 0.96
C LEU A 253 -17.82 5.71 1.37
N GLN A 254 -18.94 5.48 0.66
CA GLN A 254 -19.78 4.32 0.93
C GLN A 254 -19.03 3.02 0.61
N THR A 255 -18.37 2.96 -0.55
CA THR A 255 -17.59 1.78 -0.96
C THR A 255 -16.49 1.45 0.06
N TYR A 256 -15.82 2.47 0.60
CA TYR A 256 -14.80 2.26 1.64
C TYR A 256 -15.42 1.76 2.95
N ARG A 257 -16.58 2.26 3.35
CA ARG A 257 -17.30 1.76 4.53
C ARG A 257 -17.64 0.28 4.38
N ASP A 258 -18.14 -0.11 3.21
CA ASP A 258 -18.50 -1.50 2.90
C ASP A 258 -17.26 -2.42 2.85
N TYR A 259 -16.09 -1.85 2.52
CA TYR A 259 -14.80 -2.54 2.52
C TYR A 259 -14.22 -2.66 3.93
N SER A 260 -14.12 -1.55 4.65
CA SER A 260 -13.35 -1.45 5.91
C SER A 260 -14.19 -1.70 7.17
N GLY A 261 -15.52 -1.61 7.07
CA GLY A 261 -16.42 -1.59 8.23
C GLY A 261 -16.34 -0.29 9.06
N THR A 262 -15.64 0.73 8.57
CA THR A 262 -15.39 1.99 9.29
C THR A 262 -16.67 2.86 9.32
N PRO A 263 -17.09 3.39 10.48
CA PRO A 263 -18.22 4.32 10.55
C PRO A 263 -18.01 5.57 9.70
N GLU A 264 -19.07 6.12 9.09
CA GLU A 264 -18.97 7.26 8.16
C GLU A 264 -18.22 8.46 8.72
N ARG A 265 -18.51 8.82 9.97
CA ARG A 265 -17.83 9.92 10.66
C ARG A 265 -16.31 9.75 10.68
N LEU A 266 -15.85 8.54 10.99
CA LEU A 266 -14.41 8.23 11.00
C LEU A 266 -13.83 8.15 9.59
N THR A 267 -14.59 7.66 8.61
CA THR A 267 -14.16 7.62 7.19
C THR A 267 -13.82 9.02 6.66
N ARG A 268 -14.70 10.01 6.90
CA ARG A 268 -14.43 11.41 6.49
C ARG A 268 -13.19 11.96 7.17
N LYS A 269 -13.04 11.70 8.48
CA LYS A 269 -11.86 12.11 9.26
C LYS A 269 -10.57 11.48 8.72
N VAL A 270 -10.58 10.19 8.38
CA VAL A 270 -9.44 9.48 7.80
C VAL A 270 -8.96 10.19 6.53
N MET A 271 -9.88 10.44 5.60
CA MET A 271 -9.57 11.05 4.31
C MET A 271 -9.09 12.50 4.44
N GLN A 272 -9.72 13.30 5.33
CA GLN A 272 -9.44 14.73 5.42
C GLN A 272 -8.21 15.05 6.25
N ASP A 273 -8.01 14.34 7.38
CA ASP A 273 -6.99 14.70 8.37
C ASP A 273 -5.67 13.93 8.18
N PHE A 274 -5.74 12.73 7.55
CA PHE A 274 -4.60 11.81 7.53
C PHE A 274 -4.10 11.47 6.13
N TYR A 275 -5.00 11.35 5.15
CA TYR A 275 -4.64 10.92 3.81
C TYR A 275 -5.11 11.94 2.77
N VAL A 276 -4.38 13.03 2.62
CA VAL A 276 -4.62 13.95 1.51
C VAL A 276 -4.23 13.28 0.19
N LYS A 277 -4.92 13.62 -0.90
CA LYS A 277 -4.77 12.95 -2.21
C LYS A 277 -3.32 12.89 -2.68
N GLU A 278 -2.58 13.97 -2.47
CA GLU A 278 -1.18 14.11 -2.88
C GLU A 278 -0.24 13.07 -2.23
N MET A 279 -0.61 12.54 -1.07
CA MET A 279 0.16 11.47 -0.42
C MET A 279 0.07 10.14 -1.18
N LEU A 280 -1.05 9.93 -1.90
CA LEU A 280 -1.34 8.69 -2.62
C LEU A 280 -1.10 8.79 -4.13
N GLU A 281 -0.42 9.85 -4.62
CA GLU A 281 -0.09 10.00 -6.05
C GLU A 281 0.89 8.89 -6.49
N PRO A 282 0.45 7.88 -7.28
CA PRO A 282 1.24 6.67 -7.47
C PRO A 282 2.45 6.84 -8.40
N TYR A 283 2.46 7.89 -9.21
CA TYR A 283 3.58 8.17 -10.11
C TYR A 283 4.66 9.08 -9.50
N ARG A 284 4.39 9.65 -8.32
CA ARG A 284 5.34 10.53 -7.64
C ARG A 284 6.23 9.76 -6.68
N ILE A 285 7.50 9.61 -7.05
CA ILE A 285 8.56 9.10 -6.16
C ILE A 285 9.37 10.30 -5.66
N SER A 286 9.45 10.48 -4.35
CA SER A 286 10.06 11.63 -3.70
C SER A 286 11.05 11.23 -2.62
N GLY A 287 12.09 12.05 -2.42
CA GLY A 287 13.02 11.95 -1.29
C GLY A 287 13.88 10.68 -1.25
N ILE A 288 14.18 10.04 -2.39
CA ILE A 288 14.90 8.75 -2.44
C ILE A 288 16.30 8.83 -1.83
N ASP A 289 17.02 9.92 -2.04
CA ASP A 289 18.35 10.10 -1.43
C ASP A 289 18.25 10.22 0.10
N ALA A 290 17.20 10.87 0.61
CA ALA A 290 16.94 10.95 2.04
C ALA A 290 16.51 9.59 2.62
N VAL A 291 15.64 8.83 1.91
CA VAL A 291 15.30 7.43 2.29
C VAL A 291 16.57 6.59 2.36
N MET A 292 17.43 6.68 1.37
CA MET A 292 18.68 5.91 1.30
C MET A 292 19.64 6.28 2.42
N LYS A 293 19.78 7.58 2.71
CA LYS A 293 20.59 8.07 3.84
C LYS A 293 20.05 7.53 5.16
N ASP A 294 18.76 7.65 5.40
CA ASP A 294 18.11 7.15 6.62
C ASP A 294 18.20 5.62 6.71
N ALA A 295 18.07 4.91 5.57
CA ALA A 295 18.21 3.45 5.53
C ALA A 295 19.62 2.99 5.93
N ILE A 296 20.66 3.75 5.60
CA ILE A 296 22.05 3.50 6.06
C ILE A 296 22.15 3.83 7.57
N ASP A 297 21.68 4.99 7.96
CA ASP A 297 21.71 5.48 9.34
C ASP A 297 20.95 4.54 10.31
N PHE A 298 19.87 3.93 9.85
CA PHE A 298 19.03 2.99 10.61
C PHE A 298 19.44 1.51 10.37
N LYS A 299 20.53 1.25 9.65
CA LYS A 299 21.12 -0.07 9.38
C LYS A 299 20.24 -1.02 8.55
N PHE A 300 19.35 -0.48 7.71
CA PHE A 300 18.64 -1.24 6.67
C PHE A 300 19.52 -1.48 5.45
N LEU A 301 20.37 -0.50 5.09
CA LEU A 301 21.39 -0.60 4.06
C LEU A 301 22.79 -0.55 4.67
N ARG A 302 23.75 -1.24 4.03
CA ARG A 302 25.18 -1.17 4.41
C ARG A 302 25.92 -0.05 3.70
N ALA A 303 25.49 0.27 2.49
CA ALA A 303 26.07 1.28 1.61
C ALA A 303 25.00 1.83 0.68
N PRO A 304 25.18 3.03 0.11
CA PRO A 304 24.24 3.60 -0.85
C PRO A 304 24.16 2.77 -2.13
N LEU A 305 22.96 2.69 -2.70
CA LEU A 305 22.76 2.15 -4.04
C LEU A 305 23.35 3.13 -5.07
N SER A 306 24.04 2.60 -6.08
CA SER A 306 24.53 3.41 -7.21
C SER A 306 23.35 3.91 -8.06
N GLN A 307 23.60 4.94 -8.89
CA GLN A 307 22.60 5.45 -9.83
C GLN A 307 22.11 4.36 -10.80
N ALA A 308 22.98 3.45 -11.22
CA ALA A 308 22.62 2.31 -12.05
C ALA A 308 21.66 1.36 -11.31
N GLN A 309 21.93 1.07 -10.04
CA GLN A 309 21.07 0.23 -9.20
C GLN A 309 19.72 0.92 -8.91
N LEU A 310 19.71 2.22 -8.66
CA LEU A 310 18.46 2.98 -8.50
C LEU A 310 17.62 2.95 -9.79
N LYS A 311 18.25 3.17 -10.95
CA LYS A 311 17.58 3.05 -12.26
C LYS A 311 17.08 1.63 -12.56
N GLU A 312 17.76 0.62 -12.04
CA GLU A 312 17.30 -0.77 -12.14
C GLU A 312 16.13 -1.04 -11.20
N LEU A 313 16.19 -0.57 -9.96
CA LEU A 313 15.16 -0.79 -8.96
C LEU A 313 13.86 -0.05 -9.29
N PHE A 314 13.93 1.24 -9.65
CA PHE A 314 12.77 2.07 -9.91
C PHE A 314 12.37 2.00 -11.40
N LYS A 315 11.24 1.36 -11.67
CA LYS A 315 10.65 1.11 -13.01
C LYS A 315 9.22 1.66 -13.07
N VAL A 316 9.03 2.87 -12.55
CA VAL A 316 7.72 3.53 -12.62
C VAL A 316 7.37 3.79 -14.09
N PRO A 317 6.25 3.26 -14.60
CA PRO A 317 5.84 3.50 -15.98
C PRO A 317 5.47 4.97 -16.17
N ALA A 318 5.51 5.46 -17.40
CA ALA A 318 5.00 6.79 -17.70
C ALA A 318 3.49 6.85 -17.44
N ARG A 319 3.03 7.97 -16.85
CA ARG A 319 1.58 8.22 -16.75
C ARG A 319 1.05 8.45 -18.17
N VAL A 320 0.05 7.68 -18.57
CA VAL A 320 -0.70 7.95 -19.81
C VAL A 320 -1.85 8.87 -19.44
N ASN A 321 -1.90 10.04 -20.07
CA ASN A 321 -2.96 11.05 -19.89
C ASN A 321 -4.19 10.69 -20.70
#